data_117064b8b6ad638c52abd02d234f86de
#
_entry.id   117064b8b6ad638c52abd02d234f86de
#
_cell.length_a   1.000
_cell.length_b   1.000
_cell.length_c   1.000
_cell.angle_alpha   90.00
_cell.angle_beta   90.00
_cell.angle_gamma   90.00
#
_symmetry.space_group_name_H-M   'P 1'
#
loop_
_entity.id
_entity.type
_entity.pdbx_description
1 polymer ?
#
loop_
_entity_poly.entity_id
_entity_poly.type
_entity_poly.pdbx_seq_one_letter_code
_entity_poly.pdbx_strand_id
1 'polypeptide(L)'
;MAAPETKETVNQNEAFILKYKNTIIACAVAAIVIICGAIFWHSHAKASQEKANTQMAVAEDLFGMALQLGDSAAFARALNGDSASVAGFLNIIDDFGSTDAGNVAKLYAGLCYAHMGEWQKAADYLNKFSDTGDQMVSPAALGALGDVYAHMDQLDKAVDMFKKAATKADNTTLTPLYLVKAGEILESQGKKAEALKLYQQVKDEYVQSAAYQTIDEYIERVKE
;
A
#
# COMPACT_ATOMS: atom_id res chain seq x y z
N MET A 1 42.15 -53.24 -20.44
CA MET A 1 41.93 -52.47 -21.68
C MET A 1 41.20 -51.21 -21.29
N ALA A 2 41.90 -50.10 -21.14
CA ALA A 2 41.30 -48.79 -20.85
C ALA A 2 41.08 -48.05 -22.17
N ALA A 3 39.90 -47.49 -22.33
CA ALA A 3 39.38 -46.95 -23.56
C ALA A 3 40.12 -45.72 -24.07
N PRO A 4 40.28 -45.54 -25.40
CA PRO A 4 40.90 -44.39 -26.02
C PRO A 4 40.02 -43.15 -26.16
N GLU A 5 38.88 -43.09 -25.47
CA GLU A 5 37.89 -42.03 -25.65
C GLU A 5 38.23 -40.68 -25.03
N THR A 6 39.17 -40.60 -24.10
CA THR A 6 39.48 -39.35 -23.39
C THR A 6 40.33 -38.35 -24.18
N LYS A 7 41.12 -38.78 -25.12
CA LYS A 7 42.00 -37.88 -25.90
C LYS A 7 41.32 -37.18 -27.08
N GLU A 8 40.36 -37.82 -27.71
CA GLU A 8 39.59 -37.21 -28.83
C GLU A 8 38.58 -36.16 -28.36
N THR A 9 37.90 -36.39 -27.23
CA THR A 9 36.96 -35.43 -26.64
C THR A 9 37.65 -34.19 -26.09
N VAL A 10 38.88 -34.33 -25.52
CA VAL A 10 39.68 -33.19 -25.07
C VAL A 10 40.11 -32.32 -26.25
N ASN A 11 40.50 -32.94 -27.38
CA ASN A 11 40.95 -32.22 -28.58
C ASN A 11 39.80 -31.46 -29.29
N GLN A 12 38.58 -31.99 -29.27
CA GLN A 12 37.37 -31.30 -29.80
C GLN A 12 36.98 -30.12 -28.93
N ASN A 13 37.04 -30.24 -27.61
CA ASN A 13 36.75 -29.16 -26.68
C ASN A 13 37.76 -28.01 -26.78
N GLU A 14 39.04 -28.31 -26.92
CA GLU A 14 40.09 -27.31 -27.13
C GLU A 14 39.89 -26.55 -28.45
N ALA A 15 39.56 -27.25 -29.53
CA ALA A 15 39.29 -26.67 -30.84
C ALA A 15 38.04 -25.77 -30.81
N PHE A 16 36.98 -26.17 -30.08
CA PHE A 16 35.79 -25.38 -29.87
C PHE A 16 36.11 -24.09 -29.08
N ILE A 17 36.83 -24.21 -27.97
CA ILE A 17 37.20 -23.05 -27.14
C ILE A 17 38.07 -22.05 -27.93
N LEU A 18 39.03 -22.53 -28.71
CA LEU A 18 39.88 -21.68 -29.56
C LEU A 18 39.06 -20.97 -30.66
N LYS A 19 38.12 -21.67 -31.30
CA LYS A 19 37.29 -21.14 -32.36
C LYS A 19 36.33 -20.03 -31.85
N TYR A 20 35.79 -20.19 -30.65
CA TYR A 20 34.80 -19.26 -30.08
C TYR A 20 35.36 -18.39 -28.95
N LYS A 21 36.67 -18.34 -28.77
CA LYS A 21 37.37 -17.64 -27.67
C LYS A 21 36.84 -16.21 -27.47
N ASN A 22 36.76 -15.42 -28.53
CA ASN A 22 36.33 -14.03 -28.43
C ASN A 22 34.85 -13.91 -28.03
N THR A 23 34.01 -14.81 -28.52
CA THR A 23 32.59 -14.86 -28.18
C THR A 23 32.38 -15.27 -26.71
N ILE A 24 33.14 -16.28 -26.26
CA ILE A 24 33.10 -16.75 -24.86
C ILE A 24 33.56 -15.63 -23.92
N ILE A 25 34.64 -14.93 -24.25
CA ILE A 25 35.11 -13.78 -23.45
C ILE A 25 34.08 -12.66 -23.45
N ALA A 26 33.46 -12.33 -24.59
CA ALA A 26 32.45 -11.30 -24.66
C ALA A 26 31.22 -11.66 -23.82
N CYS A 27 30.73 -12.90 -23.87
CA CYS A 27 29.62 -13.38 -23.02
C CYS A 27 30.01 -13.36 -21.54
N ALA A 28 31.21 -13.75 -21.17
CA ALA A 28 31.66 -13.69 -19.77
C ALA A 28 31.74 -12.25 -19.25
N VAL A 29 32.25 -11.31 -20.04
CA VAL A 29 32.30 -9.89 -19.68
C VAL A 29 30.87 -9.32 -19.55
N ALA A 30 29.98 -9.65 -20.49
CA ALA A 30 28.59 -9.22 -20.41
C ALA A 30 27.89 -9.76 -19.13
N ALA A 31 28.11 -11.03 -18.79
CA ALA A 31 27.55 -11.61 -17.56
C ALA A 31 28.08 -10.90 -16.29
N ILE A 32 29.38 -10.59 -16.24
CA ILE A 32 29.99 -9.86 -15.11
C ILE A 32 29.36 -8.47 -14.99
N VAL A 33 29.18 -7.74 -16.09
CA VAL A 33 28.56 -6.40 -16.08
C VAL A 33 27.13 -6.46 -15.56
N ILE A 34 26.35 -7.47 -16.00
CA ILE A 34 24.97 -7.67 -15.52
C ILE A 34 24.95 -7.96 -14.02
N ILE A 35 25.83 -8.86 -13.55
CA ILE A 35 25.91 -9.21 -12.12
C ILE A 35 26.33 -8.01 -11.27
N CYS A 36 27.37 -7.28 -11.68
CA CYS A 36 27.82 -6.08 -10.98
C CYS A 36 26.71 -5.00 -10.96
N GLY A 37 26.01 -4.80 -12.06
CA GLY A 37 24.86 -3.91 -12.15
C GLY A 37 23.73 -4.30 -11.21
N ALA A 38 23.41 -5.58 -11.14
CA ALA A 38 22.39 -6.11 -10.24
C ALA A 38 22.76 -5.94 -8.76
N ILE A 39 24.02 -6.21 -8.40
CA ILE A 39 24.52 -6.02 -7.03
C ILE A 39 24.48 -4.53 -6.64
N PHE A 40 24.94 -3.65 -7.53
CA PHE A 40 24.93 -2.21 -7.31
C PHE A 40 23.50 -1.70 -7.13
N TRP A 41 22.57 -2.11 -8.00
CA TRP A 41 21.15 -1.75 -7.92
C TRP A 41 20.53 -2.23 -6.61
N HIS A 42 20.76 -3.49 -6.24
CA HIS A 42 20.23 -4.06 -5.00
C HIS A 42 20.76 -3.34 -3.76
N SER A 43 22.06 -3.04 -3.71
CA SER A 43 22.69 -2.31 -2.60
C SER A 43 22.14 -0.88 -2.50
N HIS A 44 21.97 -0.19 -3.62
CA HIS A 44 21.40 1.16 -3.66
C HIS A 44 19.94 1.18 -3.22
N ALA A 45 19.15 0.23 -3.71
CA ALA A 45 17.72 0.09 -3.32
C ALA A 45 17.59 -0.17 -1.82
N LYS A 46 18.42 -1.05 -1.25
CA LYS A 46 18.42 -1.33 0.19
C LYS A 46 18.79 -0.09 1.02
N ALA A 47 19.82 0.64 0.63
CA ALA A 47 20.22 1.88 1.32
C ALA A 47 19.14 2.96 1.25
N SER A 48 18.42 3.08 0.12
CA SER A 48 17.29 3.98 -0.03
C SER A 48 16.12 3.58 0.88
N GLN A 49 15.80 2.28 0.96
CA GLN A 49 14.75 1.76 1.84
C GLN A 49 15.06 2.04 3.32
N GLU A 50 16.30 1.82 3.77
CA GLU A 50 16.72 2.08 5.15
C GLU A 50 16.61 3.56 5.53
N LYS A 51 17.03 4.47 4.63
CA LYS A 51 16.86 5.91 4.82
C LYS A 51 15.39 6.31 4.86
N ALA A 52 14.59 5.80 3.93
CA ALA A 52 13.16 6.06 3.87
C ALA A 52 12.46 5.61 5.15
N ASN A 53 12.76 4.40 5.66
CA ASN A 53 12.19 3.89 6.90
C ASN A 53 12.55 4.77 8.11
N THR A 54 13.79 5.28 8.17
CA THR A 54 14.22 6.16 9.26
C THR A 54 13.46 7.48 9.24
N GLN A 55 13.27 8.08 8.08
CA GLN A 55 12.50 9.32 7.93
C GLN A 55 11.00 9.07 8.18
N MET A 56 10.49 7.93 7.72
CA MET A 56 9.10 7.55 7.92
C MET A 56 8.73 7.46 9.39
N ALA A 57 9.58 6.84 10.22
CA ALA A 57 9.34 6.74 11.67
C ALA A 57 9.18 8.12 12.32
N VAL A 58 10.00 9.10 11.93
CA VAL A 58 9.89 10.48 12.45
C VAL A 58 8.61 11.17 11.97
N ALA A 59 8.26 11.00 10.69
CA ALA A 59 7.02 11.57 10.12
C ALA A 59 5.76 10.95 10.75
N GLU A 60 5.78 9.65 11.05
CA GLU A 60 4.71 8.94 11.78
C GLU A 60 4.56 9.46 13.22
N ASP A 61 5.67 9.74 13.92
CA ASP A 61 5.61 10.36 15.24
C ASP A 61 4.96 11.76 15.19
N LEU A 62 5.32 12.58 14.19
CA LEU A 62 4.66 13.88 13.96
C LEU A 62 3.17 13.72 13.66
N PHE A 63 2.78 12.72 12.88
CA PHE A 63 1.38 12.42 12.60
C PHE A 63 0.64 11.97 13.87
N GLY A 64 1.25 11.11 14.68
CA GLY A 64 0.71 10.70 15.98
C GLY A 64 0.47 11.87 16.92
N MET A 65 1.41 12.83 16.98
CA MET A 65 1.21 14.08 17.73
C MET A 65 0.08 14.92 17.15
N ALA A 66 -0.03 15.01 15.82
CA ALA A 66 -1.09 15.75 15.15
C ALA A 66 -2.49 15.17 15.45
N LEU A 67 -2.62 13.84 15.53
CA LEU A 67 -3.86 13.19 15.97
C LEU A 67 -4.25 13.54 17.40
N GLN A 68 -3.28 13.68 18.29
CA GLN A 68 -3.55 14.08 19.69
C GLN A 68 -3.96 15.56 19.82
N LEU A 69 -3.35 16.44 19.02
CA LEU A 69 -3.63 17.86 19.02
C LEU A 69 -4.93 18.22 18.30
N GLY A 70 -5.31 17.45 17.25
CA GLY A 70 -6.47 17.71 16.40
C GLY A 70 -6.39 19.00 15.57
N ASP A 71 -5.18 19.51 15.34
CA ASP A 71 -4.90 20.81 14.77
C ASP A 71 -4.33 20.68 13.35
N SER A 72 -4.90 21.44 12.40
CA SER A 72 -4.46 21.46 11.00
C SER A 72 -2.99 21.82 10.82
N ALA A 73 -2.42 22.69 11.68
CA ALA A 73 -1.01 23.06 11.62
C ALA A 73 -0.10 21.88 12.00
N ALA A 74 -0.53 21.02 12.93
CA ALA A 74 0.20 19.82 13.30
C ALA A 74 0.22 18.80 12.15
N PHE A 75 -0.90 18.61 11.46
CA PHE A 75 -0.95 17.77 10.25
C PHE A 75 -0.11 18.35 9.10
N ALA A 76 -0.10 19.67 8.94
CA ALA A 76 0.76 20.34 7.97
C ALA A 76 2.27 20.13 8.30
N ARG A 77 2.66 20.05 9.57
CA ARG A 77 4.03 19.69 9.99
C ARG A 77 4.38 18.26 9.64
N ALA A 78 3.50 17.29 9.93
CA ALA A 78 3.72 15.90 9.56
C ALA A 78 3.85 15.74 8.03
N LEU A 79 3.06 16.50 7.28
CA LEU A 79 3.06 16.49 5.83
C LEU A 79 4.34 17.07 5.21
N ASN A 80 4.80 18.25 5.70
CA ASN A 80 5.90 19.02 5.08
C ASN A 80 7.24 18.87 5.82
N GLY A 81 7.23 18.33 7.04
CA GLY A 81 8.35 18.42 7.98
C GLY A 81 8.37 19.76 8.73
N ASP A 82 9.31 19.90 9.66
CA ASP A 82 9.43 21.11 10.48
C ASP A 82 10.76 21.85 10.29
N SER A 83 11.72 21.24 9.62
CA SER A 83 13.03 21.83 9.33
C SER A 83 13.76 21.05 8.24
N ALA A 84 14.93 21.53 7.82
CA ALA A 84 15.79 20.83 6.85
C ALA A 84 16.28 19.46 7.34
N SER A 85 16.14 19.16 8.64
CA SER A 85 16.55 17.89 9.25
C SER A 85 15.39 16.93 9.55
N VAL A 86 14.15 17.39 9.46
CA VAL A 86 12.94 16.58 9.74
C VAL A 86 12.08 16.56 8.49
N ALA A 87 12.17 15.47 7.77
CA ALA A 87 11.38 15.24 6.55
C ALA A 87 9.93 14.94 6.93
N GLY A 88 9.00 15.57 6.20
CA GLY A 88 7.59 15.18 6.21
C GLY A 88 7.27 14.15 5.12
N PHE A 89 6.02 13.70 5.08
CA PHE A 89 5.61 12.68 4.12
C PHE A 89 5.83 13.07 2.67
N LEU A 90 5.69 14.35 2.30
CA LEU A 90 5.93 14.81 0.93
C LEU A 90 7.40 14.65 0.53
N ASN A 91 8.35 14.99 1.42
CA ASN A 91 9.77 14.81 1.16
C ASN A 91 10.10 13.31 0.97
N ILE A 92 9.50 12.43 1.79
CA ILE A 92 9.69 10.97 1.67
C ILE A 92 9.14 10.45 0.33
N ILE A 93 8.01 10.96 -0.13
CA ILE A 93 7.44 10.62 -1.43
C ILE A 93 8.35 11.06 -2.57
N ASP A 94 8.90 12.28 -2.49
CA ASP A 94 9.75 12.85 -3.54
C ASP A 94 11.12 12.14 -3.62
N ASP A 95 11.75 11.87 -2.46
CA ASP A 95 13.08 11.29 -2.40
C ASP A 95 13.07 9.76 -2.53
N PHE A 96 12.02 9.09 -2.02
CA PHE A 96 11.96 7.63 -1.85
C PHE A 96 10.66 7.01 -2.37
N GLY A 97 9.95 7.65 -3.28
CA GLY A 97 8.62 7.23 -3.74
C GLY A 97 8.54 5.83 -4.38
N SER A 98 9.69 5.24 -4.76
CA SER A 98 9.81 3.87 -5.27
C SER A 98 10.03 2.80 -4.19
N THR A 99 10.21 3.20 -2.92
CA THR A 99 10.38 2.30 -1.78
C THR A 99 9.02 1.98 -1.13
N ASP A 100 8.98 0.93 -0.30
CA ASP A 100 7.78 0.59 0.46
C ASP A 100 7.39 1.73 1.41
N ALA A 101 8.36 2.35 2.09
CA ALA A 101 8.14 3.50 2.95
C ALA A 101 7.58 4.71 2.18
N GLY A 102 8.13 5.00 0.98
CA GLY A 102 7.60 6.05 0.10
C GLY A 102 6.19 5.75 -0.40
N ASN A 103 5.83 4.47 -0.57
CA ASN A 103 4.47 4.09 -0.89
C ASN A 103 3.52 4.32 0.29
N VAL A 104 3.91 3.93 1.50
CA VAL A 104 3.13 4.16 2.73
C VAL A 104 3.03 5.66 3.04
N ALA A 105 4.06 6.45 2.76
CA ALA A 105 4.02 7.91 2.91
C ALA A 105 2.89 8.57 2.10
N LYS A 106 2.50 7.98 0.95
CA LYS A 106 1.33 8.48 0.17
C LYS A 106 0.03 8.32 0.93
N LEU A 107 -0.15 7.21 1.64
CA LEU A 107 -1.31 6.99 2.52
C LEU A 107 -1.35 8.06 3.60
N TYR A 108 -0.26 8.26 4.33
CA TYR A 108 -0.20 9.26 5.41
C TYR A 108 -0.35 10.70 4.90
N ALA A 109 0.21 11.02 3.74
CA ALA A 109 -0.01 12.34 3.11
C ALA A 109 -1.49 12.55 2.78
N GLY A 110 -2.17 11.52 2.25
CA GLY A 110 -3.60 11.57 2.02
C GLY A 110 -4.40 11.76 3.31
N LEU A 111 -4.03 11.08 4.39
CA LEU A 111 -4.66 11.24 5.71
C LEU A 111 -4.42 12.65 6.27
N CYS A 112 -3.21 13.21 6.16
CA CYS A 112 -2.94 14.59 6.58
C CYS A 112 -3.84 15.58 5.84
N TYR A 113 -3.95 15.46 4.52
CA TYR A 113 -4.82 16.32 3.73
C TYR A 113 -6.30 16.15 4.11
N ALA A 114 -6.75 14.93 4.39
CA ALA A 114 -8.12 14.68 4.85
C ALA A 114 -8.40 15.38 6.19
N HIS A 115 -7.49 15.27 7.16
CA HIS A 115 -7.61 15.97 8.45
C HIS A 115 -7.57 17.50 8.33
N MET A 116 -6.93 18.03 7.30
CA MET A 116 -6.95 19.45 6.99
C MET A 116 -8.18 19.90 6.17
N GLY A 117 -9.09 18.97 5.80
CA GLY A 117 -10.27 19.24 4.97
C GLY A 117 -9.95 19.44 3.48
N GLU A 118 -8.72 19.14 3.05
CA GLU A 118 -8.29 19.26 1.67
C GLU A 118 -8.62 17.99 0.87
N TRP A 119 -9.92 17.68 0.75
CA TRP A 119 -10.45 16.40 0.28
C TRP A 119 -9.95 15.98 -1.11
N GLN A 120 -9.82 16.92 -2.05
CA GLN A 120 -9.32 16.58 -3.39
C GLN A 120 -7.85 16.13 -3.34
N LYS A 121 -7.00 16.84 -2.58
CA LYS A 121 -5.61 16.42 -2.43
C LYS A 121 -5.51 15.10 -1.67
N ALA A 122 -6.34 14.89 -0.65
CA ALA A 122 -6.43 13.62 0.05
C ALA A 122 -6.72 12.47 -0.92
N ALA A 123 -7.73 12.60 -1.78
CA ALA A 123 -8.06 11.61 -2.80
C ALA A 123 -6.89 11.39 -3.77
N ASP A 124 -6.23 12.46 -4.23
CA ASP A 124 -5.12 12.39 -5.17
C ASP A 124 -3.94 11.58 -4.61
N TYR A 125 -3.60 11.76 -3.32
CA TYR A 125 -2.52 11.02 -2.66
C TYR A 125 -2.91 9.58 -2.33
N LEU A 126 -4.12 9.34 -1.83
CA LEU A 126 -4.63 7.99 -1.56
C LEU A 126 -4.73 7.15 -2.83
N ASN A 127 -5.11 7.74 -3.96
CA ASN A 127 -5.12 7.05 -5.25
C ASN A 127 -3.71 6.71 -5.80
N LYS A 128 -2.65 7.37 -5.33
CA LYS A 128 -1.26 7.04 -5.68
C LYS A 128 -0.68 5.92 -4.82
N PHE A 129 -1.35 5.54 -3.73
CA PHE A 129 -0.94 4.41 -2.91
C PHE A 129 -1.09 3.11 -3.71
N SER A 130 -0.05 2.30 -3.72
CA SER A 130 -0.06 0.99 -4.38
C SER A 130 -0.35 -0.10 -3.35
N ASP A 131 -1.19 -1.04 -3.72
CA ASP A 131 -1.52 -2.21 -2.89
C ASP A 131 -0.25 -2.97 -2.46
N THR A 132 -0.09 -3.19 -1.16
CA THR A 132 1.03 -3.90 -0.56
C THR A 132 0.75 -5.40 -0.37
N GLY A 133 -0.45 -5.87 -0.73
CA GLY A 133 -0.85 -7.28 -0.63
C GLY A 133 -1.22 -7.73 0.79
N ASP A 134 -1.26 -6.80 1.75
CA ASP A 134 -1.59 -7.08 3.15
C ASP A 134 -3.08 -6.91 3.46
N GLN A 135 -3.50 -7.38 4.63
CA GLN A 135 -4.88 -7.32 5.10
C GLN A 135 -5.17 -6.16 6.09
N MET A 136 -4.24 -5.20 6.23
CA MET A 136 -4.37 -4.09 7.18
C MET A 136 -4.17 -2.73 6.52
N VAL A 137 -3.01 -2.47 5.93
CA VAL A 137 -2.64 -1.15 5.37
C VAL A 137 -3.39 -0.88 4.07
N SER A 138 -3.41 -1.87 3.16
CA SER A 138 -4.11 -1.74 1.87
C SER A 138 -5.62 -1.54 2.04
N PRO A 139 -6.33 -2.31 2.90
CA PRO A 139 -7.73 -2.02 3.20
C PRO A 139 -7.93 -0.66 3.87
N ALA A 140 -7.02 -0.25 4.79
CA ALA A 140 -7.11 1.05 5.44
C ALA A 140 -6.99 2.21 4.44
N ALA A 141 -6.10 2.10 3.45
CA ALA A 141 -5.98 3.09 2.39
C ALA A 141 -7.27 3.19 1.53
N LEU A 142 -7.88 2.05 1.19
CA LEU A 142 -9.17 2.02 0.49
C LEU A 142 -10.29 2.59 1.36
N GLY A 143 -10.31 2.27 2.65
CA GLY A 143 -11.28 2.81 3.60
C GLY A 143 -11.16 4.33 3.75
N ALA A 144 -9.93 4.84 3.89
CA ALA A 144 -9.67 6.29 3.93
C ALA A 144 -10.13 6.99 2.64
N LEU A 145 -9.90 6.37 1.48
CA LEU A 145 -10.40 6.89 0.21
C LEU A 145 -11.93 6.90 0.15
N GLY A 146 -12.57 5.88 0.73
CA GLY A 146 -14.03 5.84 0.91
C GLY A 146 -14.54 6.99 1.77
N ASP A 147 -13.91 7.24 2.91
CA ASP A 147 -14.25 8.38 3.78
C ASP A 147 -14.09 9.72 3.03
N VAL A 148 -12.98 9.90 2.30
CA VAL A 148 -12.73 11.10 1.50
C VAL A 148 -13.80 11.30 0.43
N TYR A 149 -14.19 10.25 -0.31
CA TYR A 149 -15.24 10.36 -1.31
C TYR A 149 -16.62 10.67 -0.68
N ALA A 150 -16.90 10.14 0.52
CA ALA A 150 -18.12 10.50 1.26
C ALA A 150 -18.13 11.99 1.62
N HIS A 151 -17.01 12.55 2.10
CA HIS A 151 -16.88 14.00 2.36
C HIS A 151 -17.01 14.87 1.11
N MET A 152 -16.67 14.32 -0.07
CA MET A 152 -16.84 15.00 -1.35
C MET A 152 -18.24 14.83 -1.95
N ASP A 153 -19.18 14.24 -1.24
CA ASP A 153 -20.53 13.88 -1.69
C ASP A 153 -20.54 12.92 -2.90
N GLN A 154 -19.44 12.17 -3.10
CA GLN A 154 -19.29 11.15 -4.14
C GLN A 154 -19.70 9.77 -3.58
N LEU A 155 -20.95 9.67 -3.12
CA LEU A 155 -21.43 8.57 -2.30
C LEU A 155 -21.31 7.19 -2.96
N ASP A 156 -21.57 7.08 -4.27
CA ASP A 156 -21.43 5.79 -4.97
C ASP A 156 -19.97 5.33 -5.01
N LYS A 157 -19.00 6.25 -5.17
CA LYS A 157 -17.58 5.92 -5.09
C LYS A 157 -17.17 5.52 -3.67
N ALA A 158 -17.71 6.20 -2.66
CA ALA A 158 -17.45 5.86 -1.27
C ALA A 158 -17.90 4.42 -0.95
N VAL A 159 -19.12 4.04 -1.34
CA VAL A 159 -19.63 2.67 -1.20
C VAL A 159 -18.73 1.66 -1.90
N ASP A 160 -18.28 1.97 -3.13
CA ASP A 160 -17.38 1.08 -3.90
C ASP A 160 -16.03 0.88 -3.18
N MET A 161 -15.44 1.96 -2.65
CA MET A 161 -14.18 1.88 -1.91
C MET A 161 -14.33 1.10 -0.60
N PHE A 162 -15.38 1.30 0.16
CA PHE A 162 -15.61 0.52 1.38
C PHE A 162 -15.86 -0.96 1.09
N LYS A 163 -16.61 -1.31 0.05
CA LYS A 163 -16.79 -2.71 -0.37
C LYS A 163 -15.47 -3.35 -0.79
N LYS A 164 -14.62 -2.62 -1.53
CA LYS A 164 -13.27 -3.07 -1.88
C LYS A 164 -12.38 -3.23 -0.65
N ALA A 165 -12.45 -2.28 0.30
CA ALA A 165 -11.73 -2.36 1.56
C ALA A 165 -12.14 -3.59 2.37
N ALA A 166 -13.45 -3.87 2.47
CA ALA A 166 -13.99 -5.05 3.14
C ALA A 166 -13.47 -6.35 2.50
N THR A 167 -13.55 -6.45 1.16
CA THR A 167 -13.06 -7.62 0.43
C THR A 167 -11.55 -7.81 0.58
N LYS A 168 -10.79 -6.71 0.58
CA LYS A 168 -9.33 -6.76 0.69
C LYS A 168 -8.88 -7.11 2.10
N ALA A 169 -9.59 -6.64 3.12
CA ALA A 169 -9.29 -6.93 4.52
C ALA A 169 -9.41 -8.42 4.83
N ASP A 170 -10.51 -9.03 4.43
CA ASP A 170 -10.81 -10.44 4.66
C ASP A 170 -10.47 -10.90 6.09
N ASN A 171 -10.88 -10.09 7.09
CA ASN A 171 -10.62 -10.34 8.49
C ASN A 171 -11.79 -9.88 9.39
N THR A 172 -11.81 -10.36 10.63
CA THR A 172 -12.92 -10.12 11.56
C THR A 172 -12.96 -8.71 12.15
N THR A 173 -11.97 -7.86 11.88
CA THR A 173 -11.87 -6.49 12.41
C THR A 173 -12.27 -5.45 11.37
N LEU A 174 -11.61 -5.44 10.23
CA LEU A 174 -11.80 -4.40 9.21
C LEU A 174 -12.95 -4.70 8.26
N THR A 175 -13.17 -5.97 7.91
CA THR A 175 -14.27 -6.33 6.99
C THR A 175 -15.62 -5.84 7.50
N PRO A 176 -16.07 -6.20 8.73
CA PRO A 176 -17.35 -5.75 9.24
C PRO A 176 -17.42 -4.22 9.40
N LEU A 177 -16.33 -3.55 9.77
CA LEU A 177 -16.26 -2.10 9.84
C LEU A 177 -16.61 -1.45 8.49
N TYR A 178 -15.97 -1.91 7.41
CA TYR A 178 -16.20 -1.32 6.09
C TYR A 178 -17.55 -1.70 5.49
N LEU A 179 -18.08 -2.90 5.80
CA LEU A 179 -19.44 -3.28 5.41
C LEU A 179 -20.49 -2.36 6.07
N VAL A 180 -20.32 -2.04 7.37
CA VAL A 180 -21.22 -1.10 8.05
C VAL A 180 -21.12 0.28 7.42
N LYS A 181 -19.91 0.83 7.21
CA LYS A 181 -19.73 2.14 6.55
C LYS A 181 -20.38 2.20 5.16
N ALA A 182 -20.22 1.15 4.35
CA ALA A 182 -20.89 1.08 3.05
C ALA A 182 -22.41 1.03 3.18
N GLY A 183 -22.91 0.28 4.18
CA GLY A 183 -24.33 0.19 4.49
C GLY A 183 -24.94 1.52 4.90
N GLU A 184 -24.27 2.29 5.77
CA GLU A 184 -24.72 3.63 6.23
C GLU A 184 -24.86 4.61 5.06
N ILE A 185 -23.91 4.60 4.12
CA ILE A 185 -24.03 5.45 2.93
C ILE A 185 -25.20 4.99 2.03
N LEU A 186 -25.35 3.69 1.80
CA LEU A 186 -26.47 3.16 1.03
C LEU A 186 -27.83 3.53 1.67
N GLU A 187 -27.90 3.45 2.98
CA GLU A 187 -29.08 3.87 3.74
C GLU A 187 -29.36 5.36 3.53
N SER A 188 -28.37 6.24 3.63
CA SER A 188 -28.52 7.68 3.38
C SER A 188 -29.00 8.00 1.96
N GLN A 189 -28.68 7.13 0.99
CA GLN A 189 -29.16 7.21 -0.38
C GLN A 189 -30.58 6.62 -0.57
N GLY A 190 -31.22 6.11 0.49
CA GLY A 190 -32.49 5.41 0.41
C GLY A 190 -32.43 3.99 -0.18
N LYS A 191 -31.22 3.46 -0.42
CA LYS A 191 -30.96 2.11 -0.95
C LYS A 191 -31.05 1.06 0.19
N LYS A 192 -32.17 1.11 0.97
CA LYS A 192 -32.35 0.30 2.19
C LYS A 192 -32.15 -1.20 1.98
N ALA A 193 -32.61 -1.76 0.85
CA ALA A 193 -32.47 -3.19 0.56
C ALA A 193 -31.00 -3.62 0.34
N GLU A 194 -30.16 -2.72 -0.20
CA GLU A 194 -28.73 -3.00 -0.37
C GLU A 194 -27.99 -2.86 0.96
N ALA A 195 -28.31 -1.83 1.76
CA ALA A 195 -27.78 -1.66 3.11
C ALA A 195 -28.08 -2.87 3.99
N LEU A 196 -29.35 -3.35 3.98
CA LEU A 196 -29.77 -4.51 4.73
C LEU A 196 -28.92 -5.76 4.43
N LYS A 197 -28.56 -5.99 3.17
CA LYS A 197 -27.71 -7.12 2.80
C LYS A 197 -26.32 -7.05 3.45
N LEU A 198 -25.72 -5.86 3.48
CA LEU A 198 -24.41 -5.68 4.11
C LEU A 198 -24.47 -5.86 5.63
N TYR A 199 -25.50 -5.32 6.26
CA TYR A 199 -25.72 -5.48 7.71
C TYR A 199 -26.00 -6.94 8.08
N GLN A 200 -26.81 -7.64 7.25
CA GLN A 200 -27.07 -9.05 7.45
C GLN A 200 -25.78 -9.89 7.34
N GLN A 201 -24.92 -9.57 6.38
CA GLN A 201 -23.63 -10.21 6.23
C GLN A 201 -22.77 -10.04 7.50
N VAL A 202 -22.74 -8.83 8.08
CA VAL A 202 -22.02 -8.60 9.35
C VAL A 202 -22.62 -9.47 10.47
N LYS A 203 -23.95 -9.55 10.55
CA LYS A 203 -24.64 -10.35 11.56
C LYS A 203 -24.35 -11.84 11.43
N ASP A 204 -24.33 -12.36 10.22
CA ASP A 204 -24.24 -13.79 9.96
C ASP A 204 -22.77 -14.31 10.00
N GLU A 205 -21.82 -13.50 9.50
CA GLU A 205 -20.44 -13.95 9.30
C GLU A 205 -19.45 -13.42 10.35
N TYR A 206 -19.76 -12.30 11.04
CA TYR A 206 -18.80 -11.58 11.89
C TYR A 206 -19.26 -11.46 13.36
N VAL A 207 -19.78 -12.52 13.92
CA VAL A 207 -20.39 -12.57 15.29
C VAL A 207 -19.43 -12.17 16.42
N GLN A 208 -18.11 -12.22 16.20
CA GLN A 208 -17.10 -11.81 17.19
C GLN A 208 -16.59 -10.38 17.00
N SER A 209 -17.07 -9.66 15.98
CA SER A 209 -16.65 -8.30 15.70
C SER A 209 -17.29 -7.28 16.64
N ALA A 210 -16.65 -6.13 16.81
CA ALA A 210 -17.27 -5.01 17.54
C ALA A 210 -18.55 -4.52 16.85
N ALA A 211 -18.60 -4.55 15.53
CA ALA A 211 -19.77 -4.16 14.75
C ALA A 211 -21.00 -5.05 15.01
N TYR A 212 -20.77 -6.32 15.33
CA TYR A 212 -21.87 -7.26 15.65
C TYR A 212 -22.71 -6.81 16.84
N GLN A 213 -22.13 -6.13 17.83
CA GLN A 213 -22.81 -5.72 19.04
C GLN A 213 -23.93 -4.70 18.79
N THR A 214 -23.83 -3.92 17.73
CA THR A 214 -24.81 -2.87 17.38
C THR A 214 -25.54 -3.14 16.07
N ILE A 215 -25.21 -4.23 15.37
CA ILE A 215 -25.70 -4.47 14.01
C ILE A 215 -27.22 -4.63 13.91
N ASP A 216 -27.88 -5.11 14.98
CA ASP A 216 -29.33 -5.25 15.01
C ASP A 216 -30.03 -3.89 14.95
N GLU A 217 -29.46 -2.84 15.52
CA GLU A 217 -29.97 -1.47 15.42
C GLU A 217 -29.97 -0.98 13.97
N TYR A 218 -28.89 -1.26 13.23
CA TYR A 218 -28.78 -0.93 11.80
C TYR A 218 -29.78 -1.72 10.95
N ILE A 219 -29.96 -3.00 11.24
CA ILE A 219 -30.91 -3.86 10.52
C ILE A 219 -32.36 -3.37 10.73
N GLU A 220 -32.76 -3.06 11.96
CA GLU A 220 -34.12 -2.61 12.25
C GLU A 220 -34.38 -1.25 11.58
N ARG A 221 -33.44 -0.32 11.62
CA ARG A 221 -33.58 1.02 11.01
C ARG A 221 -33.87 0.99 9.51
N VAL A 222 -33.31 0.00 8.78
CA VAL A 222 -33.55 -0.11 7.33
C VAL A 222 -34.75 -0.96 6.96
N LYS A 223 -35.41 -1.64 7.92
CA LYS A 223 -36.65 -2.38 7.70
C LYS A 223 -37.89 -1.49 7.83
N GLU A 224 -37.75 -0.38 8.58
CA GLU A 224 -38.80 0.66 8.68
C GLU A 224 -38.92 1.48 7.36
#